data_f94b4a6fb848680f7c0516c0baaea9ff
#
_entry.id   f94b4a6fb848680f7c0516c0baaea9ff
#
_cell.length_a   1.000
_cell.length_b   1.000
_cell.length_c   1.000
_cell.angle_alpha   90.00
_cell.angle_beta   90.00
_cell.angle_gamma   90.00
#
_symmetry.space_group_name_H-M   'P 1'
#
loop_
_entity.id
_entity.type
_entity.pdbx_description
1 polymer ?
#
loop_
_entity_poly.entity_id
_entity_poly.type
_entity_poly.pdbx_seq_one_letter_code
_entity_poly.pdbx_strand_id
1 'polypeptide(L)'
;MYRMAVEKLLKWRAGKHRKPLIIEGARQVGKTWLMKEFGRLAYSNTVYINFDSNSRMADLFASDLDTDRLIMGLELYVGHKIDPKDTLLIFDEIQEVPRALASLKYFYENAPQYHIVCAGSLLGIALHQGTSFPVGKVDFLKLYPLSFKEFLMATGKEGYAELIDKRDYQMISGFKQTYIESLKHYYFVGGMPEAVQCFVETGDFNEVRAIQRRILVAYEQDFSKHAPNEIVPRIRMLWNSIPSQLAKENKKFIYGLIREGARAKEYESAIMWLSDCGLVHKISRVNTAGIPLRAYEDLRAFKLFVVDVGLLGCMAGLRQRTLLDGNGLFVEFKGALTEQYVCQQLKCHDDIDVYYYTNDRGSCEVDFIVDTGDLIIPVEVKAEVNLKAKSLKTYYERFNPELCVRTSMADYKEDGWIVNLPLYSVDQLSKM
;
A
#
# COMPACT_ATOMS: atom_id res chain seq x y z
N MET A 1 -11.53 11.94 7.93
CA MET A 1 -11.08 11.60 6.54
C MET A 1 -11.63 10.23 6.19
N TYR A 2 -12.30 10.04 5.06
CA TYR A 2 -12.88 8.74 4.69
C TYR A 2 -11.78 7.75 4.29
N ARG A 3 -11.95 6.47 4.65
CA ARG A 3 -11.08 5.36 4.25
C ARG A 3 -11.92 4.19 3.76
N MET A 4 -11.68 3.73 2.54
CA MET A 4 -12.36 2.56 1.96
C MET A 4 -12.18 1.29 2.81
N ALA A 5 -11.07 1.21 3.56
CA ALA A 5 -10.82 0.11 4.49
C ALA A 5 -11.91 -0.05 5.57
N VAL A 6 -12.69 1.00 5.89
CA VAL A 6 -13.83 0.92 6.82
C VAL A 6 -14.88 -0.06 6.31
N GLU A 7 -15.13 -0.12 4.99
CA GLU A 7 -16.09 -1.06 4.41
C GLU A 7 -15.63 -2.52 4.59
N LYS A 8 -14.31 -2.76 4.45
CA LYS A 8 -13.72 -4.09 4.72
C LYS A 8 -13.91 -4.47 6.20
N LEU A 9 -13.72 -3.53 7.11
CA LEU A 9 -13.93 -3.75 8.55
C LEU A 9 -15.41 -4.02 8.89
N LEU A 10 -16.35 -3.33 8.26
CA LEU A 10 -17.79 -3.59 8.41
C LEU A 10 -18.15 -5.00 7.91
N LYS A 11 -17.60 -5.43 6.76
CA LYS A 11 -17.76 -6.79 6.23
C LYS A 11 -17.18 -7.83 7.20
N TRP A 12 -15.99 -7.58 7.75
CA TRP A 12 -15.37 -8.45 8.75
C TRP A 12 -16.25 -8.57 10.01
N ARG A 13 -16.79 -7.45 10.54
CA ARG A 13 -17.70 -7.44 11.69
C ARG A 13 -18.92 -8.34 11.47
N ALA A 14 -19.51 -8.29 10.27
CA ALA A 14 -20.69 -9.07 9.90
C ALA A 14 -20.40 -10.56 9.64
N GLY A 15 -19.14 -10.95 9.55
CA GLY A 15 -18.70 -12.31 9.25
C GLY A 15 -19.05 -13.31 10.37
N LYS A 16 -19.69 -14.45 10.01
CA LYS A 16 -20.06 -15.52 10.96
C LYS A 16 -18.86 -16.25 11.57
N HIS A 17 -17.75 -16.33 10.83
CA HIS A 17 -16.52 -17.04 11.20
C HIS A 17 -15.34 -16.09 11.34
N ARG A 18 -15.60 -14.82 11.77
CA ARG A 18 -14.53 -13.84 11.94
C ARG A 18 -13.52 -14.30 12.98
N LYS A 19 -12.28 -13.99 12.74
CA LYS A 19 -11.16 -14.17 13.66
C LYS A 19 -10.71 -12.79 14.17
N PRO A 20 -9.94 -12.71 15.27
CA PRO A 20 -9.24 -11.47 15.59
C PRO A 20 -8.53 -10.91 14.35
N LEU A 21 -8.69 -9.62 14.08
CA LEU A 21 -8.19 -8.99 12.88
C LEU A 21 -6.90 -8.25 13.15
N ILE A 22 -5.89 -8.50 12.34
CA ILE A 22 -4.62 -7.76 12.36
C ILE A 22 -4.57 -6.80 11.18
N ILE A 23 -4.39 -5.51 11.47
CA ILE A 23 -4.18 -4.47 10.45
C ILE A 23 -2.67 -4.29 10.26
N GLU A 24 -2.21 -4.67 9.07
CA GLU A 24 -0.83 -4.51 8.62
C GLU A 24 -0.68 -3.26 7.74
N GLY A 25 0.53 -2.76 7.60
CA GLY A 25 0.86 -1.66 6.69
C GLY A 25 1.99 -0.79 7.24
N ALA A 26 2.56 0.04 6.40
CA ALA A 26 3.65 0.92 6.75
C ALA A 26 3.33 1.79 7.99
N ARG A 27 4.36 2.29 8.65
CA ARG A 27 4.17 3.26 9.73
C ARG A 27 3.53 4.54 9.18
N GLN A 28 2.66 5.19 9.98
CA GLN A 28 1.99 6.46 9.65
C GLN A 28 0.94 6.38 8.52
N VAL A 29 0.51 5.19 8.07
CA VAL A 29 -0.60 5.04 7.11
C VAL A 29 -1.99 5.17 7.74
N GLY A 30 -2.07 5.40 9.07
CA GLY A 30 -3.32 5.67 9.78
C GLY A 30 -3.99 4.46 10.42
N LYS A 31 -3.25 3.39 10.77
CA LYS A 31 -3.81 2.18 11.41
C LYS A 31 -4.58 2.48 12.69
N THR A 32 -3.95 3.18 13.64
CA THR A 32 -4.58 3.57 14.91
C THR A 32 -5.85 4.41 14.69
N TRP A 33 -5.79 5.38 13.77
CA TRP A 33 -6.95 6.20 13.43
C TRP A 33 -8.08 5.35 12.86
N LEU A 34 -7.78 4.42 11.95
CA LEU A 34 -8.77 3.54 11.32
C LEU A 34 -9.47 2.65 12.35
N MET A 35 -8.73 2.06 13.29
CA MET A 35 -9.30 1.22 14.35
C MET A 35 -10.25 2.01 15.25
N LYS A 36 -9.84 3.23 15.68
CA LYS A 36 -10.66 4.12 16.52
C LYS A 36 -11.91 4.60 15.77
N GLU A 37 -11.78 4.98 14.51
CA GLU A 37 -12.91 5.41 13.68
C GLU A 37 -13.89 4.27 13.42
N PHE A 38 -13.38 3.07 13.15
CA PHE A 38 -14.24 1.88 13.05
C PHE A 38 -15.00 1.60 14.35
N GLY A 39 -14.32 1.71 15.50
CA GLY A 39 -14.98 1.59 16.80
C GLY A 39 -16.11 2.62 16.96
N ARG A 40 -15.82 3.89 16.65
CA ARG A 40 -16.81 4.98 16.73
C ARG A 40 -18.03 4.77 15.82
N LEU A 41 -17.83 4.22 14.62
CA LEU A 41 -18.89 4.03 13.63
C LEU A 41 -19.73 2.77 13.86
N ALA A 42 -19.13 1.73 14.41
CA ALA A 42 -19.69 0.39 14.36
C ALA A 42 -20.05 -0.20 15.76
N TYR A 43 -19.63 0.43 16.86
CA TYR A 43 -19.83 -0.08 18.22
C TYR A 43 -20.28 1.05 19.15
N SER A 44 -21.01 0.70 20.20
CA SER A 44 -21.39 1.66 21.26
C SER A 44 -20.24 1.92 22.23
N ASN A 45 -19.32 0.97 22.34
CA ASN A 45 -18.16 1.08 23.22
C ASN A 45 -16.86 0.59 22.54
N THR A 46 -15.74 1.17 22.94
CA THR A 46 -14.42 0.83 22.43
C THR A 46 -13.41 0.79 23.56
N VAL A 47 -12.75 -0.32 23.74
CA VAL A 47 -11.62 -0.48 24.67
C VAL A 47 -10.33 -0.38 23.88
N TYR A 48 -9.59 0.71 24.06
CA TYR A 48 -8.31 0.96 23.40
C TYR A 48 -7.15 0.68 24.35
N ILE A 49 -6.31 -0.26 23.97
CA ILE A 49 -5.07 -0.64 24.68
C ILE A 49 -3.89 -0.38 23.75
N ASN A 50 -2.98 0.50 24.17
CA ASN A 50 -1.68 0.63 23.56
C ASN A 50 -0.67 -0.19 24.38
N PHE A 51 0.04 -1.09 23.71
CA PHE A 51 1.03 -1.96 24.35
C PHE A 51 2.42 -1.33 24.43
N ASP A 52 2.68 -0.24 23.69
CA ASP A 52 3.97 0.46 23.79
C ASP A 52 4.14 1.05 25.19
N SER A 53 5.26 0.70 25.83
CA SER A 53 5.64 1.17 27.18
C SER A 53 4.56 0.92 28.26
N ASN A 54 3.72 -0.12 28.12
CA ASN A 54 2.64 -0.44 29.03
C ASN A 54 2.95 -1.69 29.90
N SER A 55 3.67 -1.48 31.00
CA SER A 55 4.07 -2.56 31.92
C SER A 55 2.89 -3.33 32.50
N ARG A 56 1.76 -2.65 32.85
CA ARG A 56 0.57 -3.33 33.39
C ARG A 56 -0.01 -4.35 32.41
N MET A 57 -0.04 -4.01 31.12
CA MET A 57 -0.51 -4.95 30.10
C MET A 57 0.52 -6.04 29.86
N ALA A 58 1.80 -5.74 29.87
CA ALA A 58 2.86 -6.76 29.80
C ALA A 58 2.70 -7.78 30.95
N ASP A 59 2.50 -7.33 32.18
CA ASP A 59 2.30 -8.20 33.34
C ASP A 59 0.99 -9.00 33.26
N LEU A 60 -0.12 -8.40 32.79
CA LEU A 60 -1.41 -9.09 32.63
C LEU A 60 -1.29 -10.28 31.69
N PHE A 61 -0.62 -10.09 30.53
CA PHE A 61 -0.45 -11.15 29.53
C PHE A 61 0.72 -12.09 29.81
N ALA A 62 1.60 -11.78 30.79
CA ALA A 62 2.75 -12.61 31.11
C ALA A 62 2.38 -13.86 31.92
N SER A 63 1.34 -13.84 32.76
CA SER A 63 1.04 -14.93 33.72
C SER A 63 0.42 -16.15 33.03
N ASP A 64 -0.75 -16.03 32.43
CA ASP A 64 -1.44 -17.05 31.64
C ASP A 64 -2.25 -16.37 30.51
N LEU A 65 -2.83 -17.18 29.63
CA LEU A 65 -3.63 -16.70 28.50
C LEU A 65 -5.10 -17.15 28.62
N ASP A 66 -5.57 -17.37 29.86
CA ASP A 66 -6.98 -17.60 30.11
C ASP A 66 -7.81 -16.37 29.75
N THR A 67 -8.78 -16.56 28.86
CA THR A 67 -9.52 -15.44 28.24
C THR A 67 -10.42 -14.73 29.24
N ASP A 68 -11.03 -15.43 30.20
CA ASP A 68 -11.92 -14.83 31.19
C ASP A 68 -11.10 -13.95 32.14
N ARG A 69 -9.93 -14.43 32.54
CA ARG A 69 -8.99 -13.65 33.36
C ARG A 69 -8.45 -12.43 32.61
N LEU A 70 -8.12 -12.59 31.34
CA LEU A 70 -7.66 -11.47 30.53
C LEU A 70 -8.75 -10.40 30.38
N ILE A 71 -10.01 -10.80 30.12
CA ILE A 71 -11.15 -9.87 30.04
C ILE A 71 -11.37 -9.17 31.38
N MET A 72 -11.35 -9.92 32.50
CA MET A 72 -11.46 -9.31 33.84
C MET A 72 -10.33 -8.27 34.06
N GLY A 73 -9.11 -8.60 33.71
CA GLY A 73 -7.97 -7.68 33.82
C GLY A 73 -8.13 -6.41 32.95
N LEU A 74 -8.64 -6.56 31.72
CA LEU A 74 -8.96 -5.43 30.85
C LEU A 74 -10.09 -4.56 31.43
N GLU A 75 -11.17 -5.17 31.97
CA GLU A 75 -12.26 -4.46 32.65
C GLU A 75 -11.76 -3.63 33.86
N LEU A 76 -10.89 -4.22 34.67
CA LEU A 76 -10.25 -3.50 35.79
C LEU A 76 -9.37 -2.37 35.34
N TYR A 77 -8.67 -2.54 34.19
CA TYR A 77 -7.82 -1.51 33.63
C TYR A 77 -8.60 -0.32 33.07
N VAL A 78 -9.73 -0.56 32.37
CA VAL A 78 -10.56 0.50 31.79
C VAL A 78 -11.63 1.02 32.75
N GLY A 79 -11.90 0.34 33.84
CA GLY A 79 -12.86 0.73 34.90
C GLY A 79 -14.33 0.48 34.56
N HIS A 80 -14.64 -0.31 33.53
CA HIS A 80 -16.02 -0.69 33.19
C HIS A 80 -16.09 -2.10 32.59
N LYS A 81 -17.30 -2.67 32.55
CA LYS A 81 -17.56 -3.98 31.94
C LYS A 81 -17.41 -3.94 30.40
N ILE A 82 -16.97 -5.06 29.86
CA ILE A 82 -16.78 -5.26 28.41
C ILE A 82 -17.92 -6.17 27.92
N ASP A 83 -18.94 -5.57 27.31
CA ASP A 83 -20.00 -6.32 26.63
C ASP A 83 -19.49 -6.86 25.30
N PRO A 84 -19.40 -8.19 25.10
CA PRO A 84 -18.88 -8.76 23.86
C PRO A 84 -19.74 -8.45 22.63
N LYS A 85 -21.02 -8.07 22.80
CA LYS A 85 -21.92 -7.79 21.68
C LYS A 85 -21.71 -6.41 21.06
N ASP A 86 -21.22 -5.46 21.86
CA ASP A 86 -21.26 -4.04 21.49
C ASP A 86 -19.96 -3.27 21.80
N THR A 87 -18.92 -3.98 22.20
CA THR A 87 -17.60 -3.43 22.48
C THR A 87 -16.57 -3.93 21.48
N LEU A 88 -15.81 -3.01 20.89
CA LEU A 88 -14.61 -3.31 20.11
C LEU A 88 -13.37 -3.25 21.01
N LEU A 89 -12.60 -4.33 21.06
CA LEU A 89 -11.26 -4.34 21.65
C LEU A 89 -10.23 -3.93 20.59
N ILE A 90 -9.49 -2.87 20.86
CA ILE A 90 -8.42 -2.36 19.99
C ILE A 90 -7.08 -2.59 20.70
N PHE A 91 -6.22 -3.41 20.12
CA PHE A 91 -4.87 -3.71 20.60
C PHE A 91 -3.84 -3.05 19.65
N ASP A 92 -3.34 -1.90 20.05
CA ASP A 92 -2.39 -1.12 19.25
C ASP A 92 -0.94 -1.41 19.70
N GLU A 93 -0.02 -1.46 18.74
CA GLU A 93 1.40 -1.85 18.89
C GLU A 93 1.54 -3.22 19.63
N ILE A 94 0.69 -4.20 19.24
CA ILE A 94 0.58 -5.50 19.93
C ILE A 94 1.90 -6.30 19.92
N GLN A 95 2.81 -6.04 18.98
CA GLN A 95 4.12 -6.70 18.90
C GLN A 95 5.04 -6.37 20.09
N GLU A 96 4.79 -5.26 20.80
CA GLU A 96 5.56 -4.90 22.01
C GLU A 96 5.36 -5.90 23.15
N VAL A 97 4.23 -6.64 23.13
CA VAL A 97 3.96 -7.72 24.10
C VAL A 97 3.67 -9.02 23.33
N PRO A 98 4.70 -9.84 23.04
CA PRO A 98 4.54 -11.06 22.22
C PRO A 98 3.47 -12.04 22.72
N ARG A 99 3.26 -12.10 24.04
CA ARG A 99 2.21 -12.94 24.61
C ARG A 99 0.80 -12.38 24.38
N ALA A 100 0.63 -11.07 24.23
CA ALA A 100 -0.64 -10.49 23.79
C ALA A 100 -0.97 -10.90 22.35
N LEU A 101 0.03 -10.91 21.46
CA LEU A 101 -0.14 -11.44 20.11
C LEU A 101 -0.53 -12.94 20.13
N ALA A 102 0.16 -13.75 20.93
CA ALA A 102 -0.17 -15.17 21.10
C ALA A 102 -1.58 -15.42 21.68
N SER A 103 -2.10 -14.50 22.51
CA SER A 103 -3.43 -14.62 23.11
C SER A 103 -4.56 -14.58 22.09
N LEU A 104 -4.36 -13.99 20.91
CA LEU A 104 -5.37 -13.93 19.84
C LEU A 104 -5.88 -15.31 19.43
N LYS A 105 -5.01 -16.35 19.50
CA LYS A 105 -5.42 -17.74 19.28
C LYS A 105 -6.48 -18.16 20.29
N TYR A 106 -6.26 -17.88 21.57
CA TYR A 106 -7.15 -18.30 22.63
C TYR A 106 -8.47 -17.52 22.63
N PHE A 107 -8.43 -16.23 22.28
CA PHE A 107 -9.65 -15.46 22.02
C PHE A 107 -10.47 -16.07 20.89
N TYR A 108 -9.84 -16.46 19.78
CA TYR A 108 -10.56 -17.13 18.69
C TYR A 108 -11.18 -18.47 19.12
N GLU A 109 -10.45 -19.29 19.89
CA GLU A 109 -10.87 -20.66 20.26
C GLU A 109 -11.87 -20.67 21.41
N ASN A 110 -11.69 -19.83 22.43
CA ASN A 110 -12.42 -19.90 23.69
C ASN A 110 -13.40 -18.73 23.91
N ALA A 111 -13.18 -17.60 23.23
CA ALA A 111 -13.96 -16.38 23.42
C ALA A 111 -14.26 -15.65 22.09
N PRO A 112 -14.80 -16.36 21.06
CA PRO A 112 -15.03 -15.80 19.71
C PRO A 112 -16.08 -14.69 19.66
N GLN A 113 -16.85 -14.51 20.74
CA GLN A 113 -17.83 -13.44 20.88
C GLN A 113 -17.19 -12.05 20.97
N TYR A 114 -15.95 -11.93 21.44
CA TYR A 114 -15.25 -10.65 21.50
C TYR A 114 -14.70 -10.22 20.14
N HIS A 115 -14.93 -8.98 19.80
CA HIS A 115 -14.43 -8.38 18.57
C HIS A 115 -13.08 -7.73 18.84
N ILE A 116 -12.02 -8.23 18.25
CA ILE A 116 -10.65 -7.75 18.47
C ILE A 116 -10.06 -7.30 17.17
N VAL A 117 -9.58 -6.06 17.13
CA VAL A 117 -8.79 -5.51 16.03
C VAL A 117 -7.44 -5.07 16.58
N CYS A 118 -6.37 -5.52 15.95
CA CYS A 118 -5.00 -5.26 16.36
C CYS A 118 -4.25 -4.50 15.28
N ALA A 119 -3.28 -3.71 15.68
CA ALA A 119 -2.30 -3.14 14.77
C ALA A 119 -0.90 -3.21 15.35
N GLY A 120 0.08 -3.20 14.46
CA GLY A 120 1.47 -3.02 14.77
C GLY A 120 2.26 -2.66 13.53
N SER A 121 3.16 -1.70 13.68
CA SER A 121 3.91 -1.14 12.55
C SER A 121 4.99 -2.07 12.00
N LEU A 122 5.36 -3.12 12.74
CA LEU A 122 6.44 -4.06 12.41
C LEU A 122 6.01 -5.53 12.57
N LEU A 123 4.71 -5.79 12.48
CA LEU A 123 4.18 -7.14 12.65
C LEU A 123 4.78 -8.13 11.65
N GLY A 124 4.99 -7.73 10.39
CA GLY A 124 5.68 -8.55 9.40
C GLY A 124 7.08 -9.01 9.84
N ILE A 125 7.80 -8.19 10.61
CA ILE A 125 9.12 -8.54 11.15
C ILE A 125 9.01 -9.37 12.42
N ALA A 126 8.08 -9.05 13.31
CA ALA A 126 7.85 -9.81 14.55
C ALA A 126 7.52 -11.29 14.27
N LEU A 127 6.92 -11.59 13.12
CA LEU A 127 6.66 -12.95 12.64
C LEU A 127 7.93 -13.80 12.51
N HIS A 128 9.08 -13.19 12.26
CA HIS A 128 10.37 -13.87 12.05
C HIS A 128 11.20 -14.01 13.33
N GLN A 129 10.80 -13.42 14.45
CA GLN A 129 11.60 -13.41 15.70
C GLN A 129 11.25 -14.50 16.70
N GLY A 130 10.67 -15.64 16.27
CA GLY A 130 10.45 -16.82 17.15
C GLY A 130 9.28 -16.68 18.14
N THR A 131 8.42 -15.70 17.99
CA THR A 131 7.17 -15.59 18.75
C THR A 131 6.15 -16.62 18.28
N SER A 132 5.35 -17.19 19.23
CA SER A 132 4.24 -18.09 18.89
C SER A 132 3.14 -17.30 18.18
N PHE A 133 3.29 -17.13 16.87
CA PHE A 133 2.30 -16.44 16.05
C PHE A 133 1.04 -17.27 15.89
N PRO A 134 -0.18 -16.70 16.00
CA PRO A 134 -1.45 -17.43 15.93
C PRO A 134 -1.82 -17.83 14.47
N VAL A 135 -1.00 -18.68 13.85
CA VAL A 135 -1.18 -19.13 12.45
C VAL A 135 -2.57 -19.72 12.25
N GLY A 136 -3.29 -19.23 11.23
CA GLY A 136 -4.62 -19.69 10.88
C GLY A 136 -5.74 -19.28 11.87
N LYS A 137 -5.42 -18.53 12.93
CA LYS A 137 -6.35 -18.11 14.00
C LYS A 137 -6.65 -16.61 13.98
N VAL A 138 -6.12 -15.90 13.01
CA VAL A 138 -6.33 -14.46 12.80
C VAL A 138 -6.65 -14.19 11.34
N ASP A 139 -7.37 -13.10 11.09
CA ASP A 139 -7.57 -12.50 9.78
C ASP A 139 -6.60 -11.33 9.58
N PHE A 140 -6.35 -10.92 8.34
CA PHE A 140 -5.46 -9.83 8.01
C PHE A 140 -6.16 -8.79 7.13
N LEU A 141 -5.84 -7.52 7.37
CA LEU A 141 -6.21 -6.39 6.53
C LEU A 141 -4.96 -5.55 6.25
N LYS A 142 -4.58 -5.41 4.99
CA LYS A 142 -3.51 -4.49 4.60
C LYS A 142 -4.05 -3.08 4.43
N LEU A 143 -3.39 -2.14 5.11
CA LEU A 143 -3.70 -0.71 5.01
C LEU A 143 -2.57 0.00 4.26
N TYR A 144 -2.93 0.62 3.15
CA TYR A 144 -2.04 1.42 2.32
C TYR A 144 -2.22 2.93 2.58
N PRO A 145 -1.33 3.81 2.09
CA PRO A 145 -1.63 5.23 1.98
C PRO A 145 -2.95 5.48 1.27
N LEU A 146 -3.55 6.67 1.40
CA LEU A 146 -4.78 7.00 0.69
C LEU A 146 -4.63 6.77 -0.81
N SER A 147 -5.62 6.10 -1.42
CA SER A 147 -5.73 6.02 -2.87
C SER A 147 -6.08 7.39 -3.48
N PHE A 148 -5.96 7.55 -4.78
CA PHE A 148 -6.37 8.78 -5.46
C PHE A 148 -7.86 9.08 -5.23
N LYS A 149 -8.69 8.05 -5.21
CA LYS A 149 -10.12 8.19 -4.92
C LYS A 149 -10.37 8.69 -3.49
N GLU A 150 -9.68 8.12 -2.49
CA GLU A 150 -9.74 8.61 -1.10
C GLU A 150 -9.22 10.05 -0.97
N PHE A 151 -8.21 10.43 -1.77
CA PHE A 151 -7.72 11.81 -1.84
C PHE A 151 -8.74 12.77 -2.44
N LEU A 152 -9.45 12.39 -3.51
CA LEU A 152 -10.56 13.18 -4.04
C LEU A 152 -11.62 13.42 -2.96
N MET A 153 -12.02 12.39 -2.24
CA MET A 153 -12.99 12.51 -1.13
C MET A 153 -12.44 13.41 -0.02
N ALA A 154 -11.17 13.26 0.37
CA ALA A 154 -10.56 14.10 1.40
C ALA A 154 -10.47 15.57 1.02
N THR A 155 -10.39 15.88 -0.27
CA THR A 155 -10.32 17.25 -0.80
C THR A 155 -11.69 17.84 -1.21
N GLY A 156 -12.82 17.26 -0.73
CA GLY A 156 -14.18 17.74 -0.99
C GLY A 156 -14.65 17.50 -2.42
N LYS A 157 -14.15 16.46 -3.08
CA LYS A 157 -14.47 16.09 -4.47
C LYS A 157 -15.14 14.71 -4.54
N GLU A 158 -16.06 14.42 -3.63
CA GLU A 158 -16.76 13.13 -3.52
C GLU A 158 -17.49 12.77 -4.82
N GLY A 159 -18.15 13.74 -5.47
CA GLY A 159 -18.84 13.52 -6.74
C GLY A 159 -17.92 13.05 -7.87
N TYR A 160 -16.65 13.50 -7.86
CA TYR A 160 -15.64 13.03 -8.81
C TYR A 160 -15.24 11.58 -8.54
N ALA A 161 -15.11 11.20 -7.27
CA ALA A 161 -14.84 9.81 -6.88
C ALA A 161 -16.02 8.89 -7.28
N GLU A 162 -17.25 9.33 -7.11
CA GLU A 162 -18.46 8.58 -7.54
C GLU A 162 -18.52 8.38 -9.06
N LEU A 163 -18.16 9.37 -9.87
CA LEU A 163 -18.12 9.23 -11.33
C LEU A 163 -17.13 8.15 -11.76
N ILE A 164 -15.98 8.05 -11.08
CA ILE A 164 -15.01 6.97 -11.32
C ILE A 164 -15.64 5.61 -10.99
N ASP A 165 -16.30 5.48 -9.83
CA ASP A 165 -16.96 4.23 -9.43
C ASP A 165 -18.08 3.80 -10.38
N LYS A 166 -18.85 4.76 -10.89
CA LYS A 166 -19.93 4.56 -11.88
C LYS A 166 -19.40 4.33 -13.30
N ARG A 167 -18.10 4.54 -13.55
CA ARG A 167 -17.46 4.49 -14.87
C ARG A 167 -18.14 5.41 -15.90
N ASP A 168 -18.64 6.57 -15.44
CA ASP A 168 -19.26 7.55 -16.32
C ASP A 168 -18.20 8.37 -17.06
N TYR A 169 -17.54 7.72 -18.04
CA TYR A 169 -16.44 8.32 -18.78
C TYR A 169 -16.85 9.53 -19.62
N GLN A 170 -18.13 9.68 -19.95
CA GLN A 170 -18.63 10.86 -20.64
C GLN A 170 -18.58 12.08 -19.70
N MET A 171 -19.11 11.94 -18.50
CA MET A 171 -19.03 13.00 -17.48
C MET A 171 -17.59 13.24 -17.05
N ILE A 172 -16.80 12.20 -16.84
CA ILE A 172 -15.38 12.30 -16.50
C ILE A 172 -14.62 13.13 -17.54
N SER A 173 -14.88 12.93 -18.85
CA SER A 173 -14.26 13.72 -19.92
C SER A 173 -14.66 15.19 -19.85
N GLY A 174 -15.91 15.49 -19.50
CA GLY A 174 -16.40 16.87 -19.32
C GLY A 174 -15.68 17.63 -18.19
N PHE A 175 -15.22 16.92 -17.17
CA PHE A 175 -14.49 17.48 -16.01
C PHE A 175 -13.01 17.12 -15.99
N LYS A 176 -12.44 16.72 -17.11
CA LYS A 176 -11.06 16.22 -17.26
C LYS A 176 -10.01 17.11 -16.61
N GLN A 177 -10.13 18.43 -16.76
CA GLN A 177 -9.15 19.38 -16.22
C GLN A 177 -9.06 19.29 -14.69
N THR A 178 -10.18 19.15 -14.00
CA THR A 178 -10.24 19.00 -12.54
C THR A 178 -9.56 17.69 -12.08
N TYR A 179 -9.76 16.58 -12.83
CA TYR A 179 -9.07 15.32 -12.55
C TYR A 179 -7.56 15.44 -12.73
N ILE A 180 -7.12 16.09 -13.82
CA ILE A 180 -5.69 16.30 -14.10
C ILE A 180 -5.02 17.14 -13.00
N GLU A 181 -5.65 18.24 -12.58
CA GLU A 181 -5.15 19.08 -11.50
C GLU A 181 -5.10 18.32 -10.16
N SER A 182 -6.15 17.58 -9.84
CA SER A 182 -6.19 16.76 -8.64
C SER A 182 -5.12 15.66 -8.66
N LEU A 183 -4.86 15.05 -9.82
CA LEU A 183 -3.82 14.04 -9.99
C LEU A 183 -2.42 14.64 -9.84
N LYS A 184 -2.18 15.85 -10.36
CA LYS A 184 -0.92 16.59 -10.13
C LYS A 184 -0.72 16.89 -8.65
N HIS A 185 -1.78 17.33 -7.94
CA HIS A 185 -1.72 17.53 -6.49
C HIS A 185 -1.38 16.22 -5.77
N TYR A 186 -2.05 15.13 -6.14
CA TYR A 186 -1.79 13.82 -5.54
C TYR A 186 -0.35 13.33 -5.81
N TYR A 187 0.22 13.57 -6.98
CA TYR A 187 1.63 13.23 -7.27
C TYR A 187 2.60 13.95 -6.33
N PHE A 188 2.26 15.17 -5.90
CA PHE A 188 3.10 15.91 -4.96
C PHE A 188 2.81 15.53 -3.51
N VAL A 189 1.54 15.52 -3.11
CA VAL A 189 1.08 15.28 -1.73
C VAL A 189 1.23 13.81 -1.34
N GLY A 190 0.93 12.90 -2.27
CA GLY A 190 0.83 11.47 -2.00
C GLY A 190 -0.45 11.12 -1.25
N GLY A 191 -0.45 9.91 -0.70
CA GLY A 191 -1.55 9.37 0.11
C GLY A 191 -1.22 9.23 1.59
N MET A 192 -0.09 9.74 2.09
CA MET A 192 0.21 9.68 3.52
C MET A 192 -0.78 10.57 4.29
N PRO A 193 -1.52 10.01 5.29
CA PRO A 193 -2.64 10.72 5.94
C PRO A 193 -2.28 12.10 6.49
N GLU A 194 -1.13 12.25 7.16
CA GLU A 194 -0.68 13.53 7.72
C GLU A 194 -0.40 14.56 6.63
N ALA A 195 0.19 14.13 5.50
CA ALA A 195 0.45 14.99 4.35
C ALA A 195 -0.85 15.44 3.66
N VAL A 196 -1.81 14.51 3.49
CA VAL A 196 -3.12 14.80 2.92
C VAL A 196 -3.90 15.75 3.84
N GLN A 197 -3.90 15.51 5.14
CA GLN A 197 -4.58 16.35 6.12
C GLN A 197 -4.05 17.79 6.09
N CYS A 198 -2.73 17.94 6.12
CA CYS A 198 -2.08 19.25 6.01
C CYS A 198 -2.49 19.97 4.71
N PHE A 199 -2.47 19.26 3.58
CA PHE A 199 -2.88 19.84 2.29
C PHE A 199 -4.35 20.30 2.30
N VAL A 200 -5.25 19.51 2.89
CA VAL A 200 -6.69 19.86 3.02
C VAL A 200 -6.89 21.10 3.89
N GLU A 201 -6.11 21.23 4.97
CA GLU A 201 -6.26 22.32 5.94
C GLU A 201 -5.59 23.62 5.48
N THR A 202 -4.44 23.55 4.81
CA THR A 202 -3.60 24.73 4.54
C THR A 202 -3.43 25.04 3.05
N GLY A 203 -3.52 24.04 2.18
CA GLY A 203 -3.16 24.16 0.77
C GLY A 203 -1.65 24.42 0.53
N ASP A 204 -0.82 24.40 1.58
CA ASP A 204 0.60 24.75 1.47
C ASP A 204 1.47 23.52 1.16
N PHE A 205 2.01 23.49 -0.04
CA PHE A 205 2.90 22.43 -0.51
C PHE A 205 4.26 22.41 0.22
N ASN A 206 4.71 23.51 0.82
CA ASN A 206 5.96 23.54 1.58
C ASN A 206 5.77 22.85 2.94
N GLU A 207 4.64 23.05 3.60
CA GLU A 207 4.27 22.34 4.83
C GLU A 207 4.12 20.85 4.56
N VAL A 208 3.42 20.47 3.49
CA VAL A 208 3.32 19.07 3.03
C VAL A 208 4.71 18.46 2.86
N ARG A 209 5.62 19.16 2.18
CA ARG A 209 7.00 18.69 1.97
C ARG A 209 7.78 18.53 3.28
N ALA A 210 7.56 19.41 4.25
CA ALA A 210 8.16 19.29 5.58
C ALA A 210 7.66 18.04 6.31
N ILE A 211 6.36 17.72 6.21
CA ILE A 211 5.77 16.48 6.75
C ILE A 211 6.39 15.24 6.08
N GLN A 212 6.44 15.20 4.75
CA GLN A 212 7.03 14.09 4.02
C GLN A 212 8.49 13.83 4.42
N ARG A 213 9.28 14.89 4.62
CA ARG A 213 10.67 14.75 5.13
C ARG A 213 10.70 14.15 6.53
N ARG A 214 9.81 14.57 7.43
CA ARG A 214 9.71 13.98 8.78
C ARG A 214 9.35 12.49 8.72
N ILE A 215 8.43 12.10 7.84
CA ILE A 215 8.06 10.69 7.63
C ILE A 215 9.27 9.88 7.16
N LEU A 216 10.02 10.37 6.17
CA LEU A 216 11.22 9.70 5.66
C LEU A 216 12.30 9.55 6.73
N VAL A 217 12.54 10.61 7.53
CA VAL A 217 13.48 10.56 8.66
C VAL A 217 13.03 9.53 9.70
N ALA A 218 11.73 9.47 10.01
CA ALA A 218 11.20 8.49 10.96
C ALA A 218 11.41 7.04 10.44
N TYR A 219 11.24 6.78 9.14
CA TYR A 219 11.54 5.48 8.55
C TYR A 219 13.02 5.11 8.68
N GLU A 220 13.94 6.06 8.42
CA GLU A 220 15.37 5.81 8.57
C GLU A 220 15.78 5.55 10.03
N GLN A 221 15.10 6.17 11.01
CA GLN A 221 15.28 5.87 12.42
C GLN A 221 14.79 4.46 12.77
N ASP A 222 13.65 4.04 12.21
CA ASP A 222 13.13 2.68 12.39
C ASP A 222 14.09 1.62 11.84
N PHE A 223 14.81 1.89 10.74
CA PHE A 223 15.86 0.99 10.24
C PHE A 223 16.90 0.69 11.32
N SER A 224 17.34 1.72 12.04
CA SER A 224 18.37 1.58 13.10
C SER A 224 17.82 0.96 14.38
N LYS A 225 16.53 1.14 14.68
CA LYS A 225 15.90 0.67 15.92
C LYS A 225 15.48 -0.80 15.86
N HIS A 226 15.01 -1.25 14.68
CA HIS A 226 14.28 -2.51 14.57
C HIS A 226 14.91 -3.53 13.61
N ALA A 227 15.76 -3.10 12.67
CA ALA A 227 16.45 -4.04 11.80
C ALA A 227 17.71 -4.63 12.50
N PRO A 228 18.10 -5.86 12.14
CA PRO A 228 19.39 -6.39 12.58
C PRO A 228 20.54 -5.45 12.16
N ASN A 229 21.44 -5.14 13.10
CA ASN A 229 22.51 -4.15 12.91
C ASN A 229 23.35 -4.39 11.64
N GLU A 230 23.54 -5.66 11.27
CA GLU A 230 24.34 -6.09 10.12
C GLU A 230 23.74 -5.67 8.77
N ILE A 231 22.40 -5.53 8.68
CA ILE A 231 21.70 -5.18 7.44
C ILE A 231 21.32 -3.71 7.34
N VAL A 232 21.35 -2.93 8.45
CA VAL A 232 20.98 -1.51 8.46
C VAL A 232 21.70 -0.68 7.39
N PRO A 233 23.04 -0.79 7.21
CA PRO A 233 23.73 -0.04 6.17
C PRO A 233 23.22 -0.39 4.75
N ARG A 234 22.90 -1.67 4.52
CA ARG A 234 22.38 -2.16 3.22
C ARG A 234 20.96 -1.67 2.97
N ILE A 235 20.10 -1.64 4.01
CA ILE A 235 18.75 -1.07 3.93
C ILE A 235 18.85 0.40 3.51
N ARG A 236 19.69 1.20 4.17
CA ARG A 236 19.86 2.64 3.85
C ARG A 236 20.38 2.86 2.42
N MET A 237 21.40 2.11 2.01
CA MET A 237 21.95 2.21 0.65
C MET A 237 20.89 1.85 -0.40
N LEU A 238 20.15 0.78 -0.19
CA LEU A 238 19.07 0.33 -1.07
C LEU A 238 17.94 1.38 -1.12
N TRP A 239 17.45 1.82 0.04
CA TRP A 239 16.40 2.84 0.17
C TRP A 239 16.75 4.11 -0.62
N ASN A 240 17.95 4.65 -0.40
CA ASN A 240 18.39 5.86 -1.08
C ASN A 240 18.62 5.68 -2.59
N SER A 241 18.79 4.44 -3.07
CA SER A 241 18.96 4.16 -4.50
C SER A 241 17.64 4.14 -5.29
N ILE A 242 16.47 3.99 -4.63
CA ILE A 242 15.18 3.77 -5.30
C ILE A 242 14.85 4.88 -6.32
N PRO A 243 14.98 6.18 -6.03
CA PRO A 243 14.71 7.22 -7.03
C PRO A 243 15.57 7.07 -8.31
N SER A 244 16.85 6.72 -8.14
CA SER A 244 17.77 6.49 -9.26
C SER A 244 17.46 5.21 -10.05
N GLN A 245 16.94 4.17 -9.38
CA GLN A 245 16.48 2.94 -10.04
C GLN A 245 15.29 3.23 -10.95
N LEU A 246 14.30 3.96 -10.42
CA LEU A 246 13.05 4.28 -11.14
C LEU A 246 13.24 5.34 -12.24
N ALA A 247 14.28 6.20 -12.15
CA ALA A 247 14.61 7.18 -13.18
C ALA A 247 15.21 6.56 -14.44
N LYS A 248 15.60 5.28 -14.44
CA LYS A 248 16.12 4.61 -15.64
C LYS A 248 14.99 4.25 -16.60
N GLU A 249 15.32 4.22 -17.90
CA GLU A 249 14.39 3.81 -18.95
C GLU A 249 13.90 2.37 -18.72
N ASN A 250 14.82 1.45 -18.42
CA ASN A 250 14.50 0.11 -17.92
C ASN A 250 14.55 0.14 -16.39
N LYS A 251 13.36 0.10 -15.75
CA LYS A 251 13.19 0.20 -14.30
C LYS A 251 13.45 -1.11 -13.56
N LYS A 252 13.96 -2.13 -14.23
CA LYS A 252 14.46 -3.35 -13.56
C LYS A 252 15.51 -2.96 -12.53
N PHE A 253 15.39 -3.52 -11.33
CA PHE A 253 16.33 -3.24 -10.24
C PHE A 253 17.76 -3.69 -10.60
N ILE A 254 18.72 -2.76 -10.45
CA ILE A 254 20.13 -2.96 -10.80
C ILE A 254 20.99 -2.78 -9.55
N TYR A 255 21.55 -3.86 -9.04
CA TYR A 255 22.38 -3.83 -7.82
C TYR A 255 23.61 -2.93 -7.97
N GLY A 256 24.19 -2.85 -9.15
CA GLY A 256 25.32 -1.97 -9.45
C GLY A 256 25.04 -0.48 -9.29
N LEU A 257 23.76 -0.04 -9.29
CA LEU A 257 23.38 1.34 -8.98
C LEU A 257 23.43 1.67 -7.50
N ILE A 258 23.40 0.65 -6.62
CA ILE A 258 23.60 0.85 -5.19
C ILE A 258 25.08 1.11 -4.90
N ARG A 259 25.93 0.26 -5.45
CA ARG A 259 27.39 0.29 -5.32
C ARG A 259 28.01 -0.54 -6.43
N GLU A 260 29.14 -0.12 -6.96
CA GLU A 260 29.91 -0.92 -7.92
C GLU A 260 30.25 -2.29 -7.30
N GLY A 261 30.03 -3.36 -8.07
CA GLY A 261 30.26 -4.76 -7.64
C GLY A 261 29.21 -5.32 -6.68
N ALA A 262 28.12 -4.60 -6.36
CA ALA A 262 27.06 -5.12 -5.50
C ALA A 262 26.38 -6.37 -6.09
N ARG A 263 26.15 -7.38 -5.24
CA ARG A 263 25.54 -8.66 -5.63
C ARG A 263 24.17 -8.85 -4.95
N ALA A 264 23.27 -9.57 -5.60
CA ALA A 264 21.93 -9.86 -5.10
C ALA A 264 21.93 -10.41 -3.66
N LYS A 265 22.74 -11.43 -3.39
CA LYS A 265 22.86 -12.08 -2.07
C LYS A 265 23.12 -11.09 -0.92
N GLU A 266 23.76 -9.96 -1.18
CA GLU A 266 24.10 -8.97 -0.14
C GLU A 266 22.89 -8.14 0.28
N TYR A 267 21.88 -8.01 -0.58
CA TYR A 267 20.73 -7.09 -0.39
C TYR A 267 19.39 -7.80 -0.23
N GLU A 268 19.31 -9.13 -0.40
CA GLU A 268 18.05 -9.89 -0.28
C GLU A 268 17.34 -9.62 1.06
N SER A 269 18.08 -9.74 2.18
CA SER A 269 17.51 -9.48 3.51
C SER A 269 17.06 -8.03 3.70
N ALA A 270 17.73 -7.06 3.06
CA ALA A 270 17.33 -5.66 3.09
C ALA A 270 16.05 -5.41 2.28
N ILE A 271 15.91 -6.05 1.12
CA ILE A 271 14.69 -5.99 0.31
C ILE A 271 13.52 -6.63 1.05
N MET A 272 13.71 -7.82 1.62
CA MET A 272 12.70 -8.49 2.43
C MET A 272 12.24 -7.59 3.59
N TRP A 273 13.19 -7.05 4.34
CA TRP A 273 12.89 -6.20 5.49
C TRP A 273 12.04 -4.98 5.09
N LEU A 274 12.41 -4.25 4.02
CA LEU A 274 11.63 -3.11 3.52
C LEU A 274 10.24 -3.52 3.02
N SER A 275 10.12 -4.70 2.40
CA SER A 275 8.84 -5.25 1.93
C SER A 275 7.93 -5.65 3.09
N ASP A 276 8.48 -6.32 4.12
CA ASP A 276 7.75 -6.77 5.30
C ASP A 276 7.28 -5.59 6.17
N CYS A 277 8.04 -4.48 6.17
CA CYS A 277 7.59 -3.21 6.76
C CYS A 277 6.52 -2.49 5.94
N GLY A 278 6.22 -2.94 4.72
CA GLY A 278 5.30 -2.28 3.79
C GLY A 278 5.82 -0.97 3.21
N LEU A 279 7.13 -0.71 3.26
CA LEU A 279 7.74 0.53 2.77
C LEU A 279 8.01 0.51 1.28
N VAL A 280 8.12 -0.69 0.70
CA VAL A 280 8.32 -0.89 -0.74
C VAL A 280 7.43 -1.98 -1.29
N HIS A 281 7.11 -1.87 -2.58
CA HIS A 281 6.44 -2.88 -3.37
C HIS A 281 7.43 -3.49 -4.35
N LYS A 282 7.71 -4.78 -4.19
CA LYS A 282 8.49 -5.56 -5.14
C LYS A 282 7.55 -6.12 -6.19
N ILE A 283 7.74 -5.74 -7.44
CA ILE A 283 6.97 -6.21 -8.60
C ILE A 283 7.88 -7.10 -9.44
N SER A 284 7.59 -8.39 -9.45
CA SER A 284 8.42 -9.40 -10.13
C SER A 284 8.13 -9.45 -11.62
N ARG A 285 9.12 -9.88 -12.39
CA ARG A 285 8.97 -10.16 -13.82
C ARG A 285 8.25 -11.50 -14.03
N VAL A 286 7.39 -11.54 -15.06
CA VAL A 286 6.91 -12.80 -15.65
C VAL A 286 7.48 -12.98 -17.04
N ASN A 287 7.75 -14.22 -17.42
CA ASN A 287 8.38 -14.57 -18.71
C ASN A 287 7.34 -14.89 -19.79
N THR A 288 6.11 -15.16 -19.39
CA THR A 288 5.01 -15.55 -20.27
C THR A 288 3.68 -15.14 -19.68
N ALA A 289 2.63 -15.18 -20.49
CA ALA A 289 1.24 -14.95 -20.08
C ALA A 289 0.50 -16.23 -19.67
N GLY A 290 1.21 -17.26 -19.21
CA GLY A 290 0.59 -18.51 -18.76
C GLY A 290 -0.15 -18.36 -17.43
N ILE A 291 -1.27 -19.07 -17.26
CA ILE A 291 -2.04 -19.14 -16.02
C ILE A 291 -1.61 -20.39 -15.22
N PRO A 292 -1.34 -20.29 -13.92
CA PRO A 292 -1.27 -19.08 -13.10
C PRO A 292 0.05 -18.30 -13.31
N LEU A 293 0.00 -16.98 -13.39
CA LEU A 293 1.19 -16.12 -13.62
C LEU A 293 2.32 -16.35 -12.61
N ARG A 294 1.97 -16.66 -11.38
CA ARG A 294 2.93 -16.94 -10.30
C ARG A 294 3.89 -18.09 -10.61
N ALA A 295 3.46 -19.06 -11.42
CA ALA A 295 4.30 -20.17 -11.84
C ALA A 295 5.42 -19.74 -12.83
N TYR A 296 5.27 -18.58 -13.44
CA TYR A 296 6.19 -18.03 -14.45
C TYR A 296 6.96 -16.82 -13.94
N GLU A 297 6.95 -16.60 -12.63
CA GLU A 297 7.65 -15.49 -11.97
C GLU A 297 9.17 -15.71 -12.01
N ASP A 298 9.91 -14.70 -12.46
CA ASP A 298 11.37 -14.65 -12.35
C ASP A 298 11.77 -13.84 -11.11
N LEU A 299 12.06 -14.54 -10.04
CA LEU A 299 12.44 -13.95 -8.75
C LEU A 299 13.72 -13.11 -8.80
N ARG A 300 14.56 -13.26 -9.85
CA ARG A 300 15.81 -12.52 -10.03
C ARG A 300 15.64 -11.17 -10.73
N ALA A 301 14.46 -10.94 -11.33
CA ALA A 301 14.17 -9.72 -12.05
C ALA A 301 12.92 -9.07 -11.48
N PHE A 302 13.04 -7.87 -10.93
CA PHE A 302 11.94 -7.14 -10.32
C PHE A 302 12.14 -5.63 -10.47
N LYS A 303 11.04 -4.89 -10.31
CA LYS A 303 11.01 -3.45 -10.06
C LYS A 303 10.73 -3.21 -8.59
N LEU A 304 11.24 -2.11 -8.03
CA LEU A 304 11.03 -1.75 -6.63
C LEU A 304 10.42 -0.36 -6.54
N PHE A 305 9.17 -0.29 -6.07
CA PHE A 305 8.43 0.95 -5.89
C PHE A 305 8.32 1.31 -4.41
N VAL A 306 8.29 2.61 -4.10
CA VAL A 306 8.04 3.09 -2.73
C VAL A 306 6.56 2.94 -2.40
N VAL A 307 6.20 2.90 -1.12
CA VAL A 307 4.81 2.80 -0.66
C VAL A 307 3.93 3.97 -1.12
N ASP A 308 4.53 5.15 -1.38
CA ASP A 308 3.78 6.38 -1.68
C ASP A 308 4.49 7.28 -2.71
N VAL A 309 3.70 7.81 -3.67
CA VAL A 309 4.21 8.66 -4.75
C VAL A 309 4.75 10.00 -4.27
N GLY A 310 4.11 10.60 -3.25
CA GLY A 310 4.56 11.86 -2.65
C GLY A 310 5.90 11.69 -1.93
N LEU A 311 6.09 10.56 -1.24
CA LEU A 311 7.37 10.23 -0.61
C LEU A 311 8.46 9.99 -1.65
N LEU A 312 8.18 9.30 -2.77
CA LEU A 312 9.14 9.17 -3.87
C LEU A 312 9.56 10.55 -4.41
N GLY A 313 8.59 11.45 -4.64
CA GLY A 313 8.86 12.81 -5.07
C GLY A 313 9.73 13.60 -4.06
N CYS A 314 9.51 13.38 -2.76
CA CYS A 314 10.32 13.95 -1.70
C CYS A 314 11.76 13.41 -1.70
N MET A 315 11.93 12.08 -1.80
CA MET A 315 13.24 11.42 -1.89
C MET A 315 14.04 11.91 -3.09
N ALA A 316 13.37 12.14 -4.22
CA ALA A 316 13.99 12.66 -5.45
C ALA A 316 14.26 14.18 -5.40
N GLY A 317 13.90 14.88 -4.33
CA GLY A 317 14.08 16.34 -4.24
C GLY A 317 13.18 17.14 -5.19
N LEU A 318 12.05 16.57 -5.63
CA LEU A 318 11.14 17.19 -6.58
C LEU A 318 10.49 18.45 -5.99
N ARG A 319 10.60 19.57 -6.71
CA ARG A 319 10.01 20.86 -6.30
C ARG A 319 8.59 21.03 -6.86
N GLN A 320 7.76 21.78 -6.15
CA GLN A 320 6.38 22.07 -6.53
C GLN A 320 6.27 22.61 -7.96
N ARG A 321 7.04 23.65 -8.31
CA ARG A 321 7.01 24.28 -9.63
C ARG A 321 7.28 23.30 -10.76
N THR A 322 8.21 22.36 -10.55
CA THR A 322 8.55 21.34 -11.56
C THR A 322 7.37 20.46 -11.91
N LEU A 323 6.57 20.10 -10.91
CA LEU A 323 5.43 19.20 -11.08
C LEU A 323 4.17 19.91 -11.58
N LEU A 324 3.85 21.08 -11.01
CA LEU A 324 2.59 21.77 -11.30
C LEU A 324 2.64 22.58 -12.59
N ASP A 325 3.75 23.31 -12.82
CA ASP A 325 3.90 24.20 -13.98
C ASP A 325 4.44 23.48 -15.23
N GLY A 326 5.05 22.30 -15.02
CA GLY A 326 5.73 21.53 -16.06
C GLY A 326 7.13 22.10 -16.36
N ASN A 327 8.08 21.21 -16.68
CA ASN A 327 9.42 21.57 -17.13
C ASN A 327 9.88 20.51 -18.14
N GLY A 328 10.43 20.93 -19.28
CA GLY A 328 10.93 20.02 -20.32
C GLY A 328 12.00 19.04 -19.82
N LEU A 329 12.76 19.39 -18.75
CA LEU A 329 13.74 18.52 -18.12
C LEU A 329 13.11 17.47 -17.15
N PHE A 330 11.81 17.60 -16.88
CA PHE A 330 11.08 16.69 -15.96
C PHE A 330 10.54 15.44 -16.66
N VAL A 331 10.65 15.33 -17.97
CA VAL A 331 9.97 14.30 -18.80
C VAL A 331 10.28 12.88 -18.34
N GLU A 332 11.56 12.54 -18.12
CA GLU A 332 11.96 11.17 -17.71
C GLU A 332 11.42 10.80 -16.32
N PHE A 333 11.61 11.66 -15.33
CA PHE A 333 11.14 11.36 -13.97
C PHE A 333 9.61 11.40 -13.85
N LYS A 334 8.91 12.11 -14.74
CA LYS A 334 7.45 12.09 -14.83
C LYS A 334 6.93 10.68 -15.17
N GLY A 335 7.61 9.94 -16.05
CA GLY A 335 7.31 8.54 -16.31
C GLY A 335 7.45 7.67 -15.06
N ALA A 336 8.54 7.87 -14.30
CA ALA A 336 8.78 7.16 -13.04
C ALA A 336 7.67 7.41 -11.99
N LEU A 337 7.27 8.68 -11.82
CA LEU A 337 6.18 9.04 -10.91
C LEU A 337 4.83 8.46 -11.35
N THR A 338 4.58 8.42 -12.66
CA THR A 338 3.32 7.87 -13.19
C THR A 338 3.24 6.36 -12.97
N GLU A 339 4.32 5.61 -13.20
CA GLU A 339 4.33 4.18 -12.90
C GLU A 339 4.28 3.91 -11.39
N GLN A 340 4.97 4.72 -10.57
CA GLN A 340 4.86 4.67 -9.10
C GLN A 340 3.41 4.87 -8.66
N TYR A 341 2.72 5.85 -9.20
CA TYR A 341 1.31 6.11 -8.92
C TYR A 341 0.43 4.92 -9.32
N VAL A 342 0.59 4.39 -10.54
CA VAL A 342 -0.18 3.23 -11.00
C VAL A 342 0.06 2.02 -10.11
N CYS A 343 1.32 1.72 -9.78
CA CYS A 343 1.66 0.65 -8.84
C CYS A 343 0.95 0.83 -7.49
N GLN A 344 1.00 2.04 -6.92
CA GLN A 344 0.36 2.35 -5.65
C GLN A 344 -1.15 2.15 -5.70
N GLN A 345 -1.83 2.58 -6.78
CA GLN A 345 -3.28 2.37 -6.92
C GLN A 345 -3.62 0.88 -7.05
N LEU A 346 -2.89 0.13 -7.87
CA LEU A 346 -3.11 -1.30 -8.04
C LEU A 346 -2.91 -2.08 -6.73
N LYS A 347 -1.91 -1.73 -5.92
CA LYS A 347 -1.62 -2.39 -4.64
C LYS A 347 -2.68 -2.14 -3.56
N CYS A 348 -3.58 -1.15 -3.72
CA CYS A 348 -4.71 -0.93 -2.81
C CYS A 348 -5.81 -2.01 -2.94
N HIS A 349 -5.75 -2.88 -3.95
CA HIS A 349 -6.68 -3.98 -4.19
C HIS A 349 -6.05 -5.30 -3.74
N ASP A 350 -6.78 -6.05 -2.89
CA ASP A 350 -6.29 -7.34 -2.34
C ASP A 350 -6.58 -8.52 -3.27
N ASP A 351 -7.46 -8.34 -4.23
CA ASP A 351 -8.00 -9.33 -5.16
C ASP A 351 -7.26 -9.40 -6.49
N ILE A 352 -6.16 -8.64 -6.63
CA ILE A 352 -5.32 -8.67 -7.83
C ILE A 352 -3.86 -8.92 -7.49
N ASP A 353 -3.18 -9.67 -8.36
CA ASP A 353 -1.73 -9.79 -8.36
C ASP A 353 -1.12 -8.91 -9.47
N VAL A 354 0.03 -8.30 -9.17
CA VAL A 354 0.69 -7.35 -10.06
C VAL A 354 2.10 -7.81 -10.36
N TYR A 355 2.42 -7.93 -11.64
CA TYR A 355 3.73 -8.29 -12.20
C TYR A 355 4.11 -7.29 -13.28
N TYR A 356 5.28 -7.47 -13.92
CA TYR A 356 5.62 -6.82 -15.18
C TYR A 356 6.17 -7.84 -16.18
N TYR A 357 6.17 -7.50 -17.45
CA TYR A 357 6.70 -8.37 -18.48
C TYR A 357 7.86 -7.72 -19.21
N THR A 358 8.89 -8.50 -19.47
CA THR A 358 9.91 -8.17 -20.48
C THR A 358 10.37 -9.45 -21.17
N ASN A 359 10.56 -9.38 -22.50
CA ASN A 359 11.13 -10.51 -23.22
C ASN A 359 12.62 -10.71 -22.87
N ASP A 360 13.17 -11.89 -23.17
CA ASP A 360 14.55 -12.24 -22.83
C ASP A 360 15.61 -11.31 -23.44
N ARG A 361 15.29 -10.68 -24.57
CA ARG A 361 16.17 -9.70 -25.24
C ARG A 361 16.02 -8.29 -24.70
N GLY A 362 15.07 -8.03 -23.81
CA GLY A 362 14.80 -6.69 -23.28
C GLY A 362 14.20 -5.68 -24.29
N SER A 363 13.82 -6.14 -25.49
CA SER A 363 13.31 -5.28 -26.56
C SER A 363 11.81 -5.01 -26.49
N CYS A 364 11.10 -5.73 -25.63
CA CYS A 364 9.67 -5.57 -25.38
C CYS A 364 9.42 -5.60 -23.88
N GLU A 365 8.95 -4.48 -23.34
CA GLU A 365 8.57 -4.36 -21.92
C GLU A 365 7.13 -3.88 -21.83
N VAL A 366 6.33 -4.51 -20.95
CA VAL A 366 5.00 -4.06 -20.55
C VAL A 366 5.07 -3.69 -19.08
N ASP A 367 4.67 -2.48 -18.74
CA ASP A 367 4.90 -1.87 -17.42
C ASP A 367 4.29 -2.68 -16.28
N PHE A 368 3.05 -3.15 -16.45
CA PHE A 368 2.38 -4.04 -15.50
C PHE A 368 1.62 -5.15 -16.22
N ILE A 369 1.56 -6.30 -15.57
CA ILE A 369 0.65 -7.41 -15.89
C ILE A 369 -0.21 -7.60 -14.64
N VAL A 370 -1.50 -7.33 -14.77
CA VAL A 370 -2.47 -7.45 -13.69
C VAL A 370 -3.21 -8.75 -13.84
N ASP A 371 -3.18 -9.59 -12.80
CA ASP A 371 -3.95 -10.83 -12.70
C ASP A 371 -5.13 -10.58 -11.77
N THR A 372 -6.35 -10.63 -12.31
CA THR A 372 -7.59 -10.46 -11.53
C THR A 372 -8.19 -11.80 -11.08
N GLY A 373 -7.48 -12.90 -11.33
CA GLY A 373 -7.99 -14.27 -11.16
C GLY A 373 -8.77 -14.77 -12.38
N ASP A 374 -9.60 -13.93 -12.98
CA ASP A 374 -10.36 -14.23 -14.18
C ASP A 374 -9.64 -13.83 -15.46
N LEU A 375 -8.95 -12.69 -15.45
CA LEU A 375 -8.26 -12.10 -16.60
C LEU A 375 -6.81 -11.75 -16.30
N ILE A 376 -5.96 -11.89 -17.33
CA ILE A 376 -4.61 -11.33 -17.33
C ILE A 376 -4.62 -10.07 -18.22
N ILE A 377 -4.43 -8.92 -17.60
CA ILE A 377 -4.51 -7.62 -18.25
C ILE A 377 -3.10 -7.00 -18.36
N PRO A 378 -2.48 -6.99 -19.55
CA PRO A 378 -1.26 -6.21 -19.76
C PRO A 378 -1.58 -4.71 -19.81
N VAL A 379 -0.82 -3.93 -19.04
CA VAL A 379 -1.03 -2.49 -18.83
C VAL A 379 0.22 -1.71 -19.23
N GLU A 380 0.07 -0.83 -20.21
CA GLU A 380 1.08 0.15 -20.62
C GLU A 380 0.76 1.51 -19.97
N VAL A 381 1.74 2.13 -19.33
CA VAL A 381 1.58 3.41 -18.64
C VAL A 381 2.18 4.54 -19.46
N LYS A 382 1.41 5.59 -19.71
CA LYS A 382 1.84 6.80 -20.40
C LYS A 382 1.59 8.04 -19.56
N ALA A 383 2.62 8.79 -19.28
CA ALA A 383 2.54 10.02 -18.47
C ALA A 383 1.82 11.20 -19.19
N GLU A 384 1.60 11.08 -20.48
CA GLU A 384 1.04 12.11 -21.36
C GLU A 384 -0.10 11.54 -22.23
N VAL A 385 -0.56 12.33 -23.19
CA VAL A 385 -1.58 11.93 -24.17
C VAL A 385 -1.04 11.09 -25.33
N ASN A 386 0.23 10.69 -25.31
CA ASN A 386 0.82 9.87 -26.36
C ASN A 386 0.24 8.45 -26.33
N LEU A 387 -0.44 8.09 -27.41
CA LEU A 387 -1.15 6.81 -27.52
C LEU A 387 -0.35 5.70 -28.21
N LYS A 388 0.96 5.87 -28.46
CA LYS A 388 1.81 4.82 -29.03
C LYS A 388 2.06 3.73 -27.98
N ALA A 389 1.75 2.47 -28.31
CA ALA A 389 1.89 1.30 -27.43
C ALA A 389 2.54 0.13 -28.18
N LYS A 390 3.79 0.33 -28.68
CA LYS A 390 4.49 -0.69 -29.49
C LYS A 390 4.75 -1.98 -28.73
N SER A 391 5.23 -1.88 -27.50
CA SER A 391 5.52 -3.05 -26.67
C SER A 391 4.23 -3.82 -26.34
N LEU A 392 3.16 -3.09 -26.01
CA LEU A 392 1.87 -3.71 -25.74
C LEU A 392 1.31 -4.42 -26.96
N LYS A 393 1.49 -3.84 -28.17
CA LYS A 393 1.11 -4.48 -29.43
C LYS A 393 1.90 -5.77 -29.69
N THR A 394 3.22 -5.74 -29.47
CA THR A 394 4.06 -6.94 -29.58
C THR A 394 3.66 -8.02 -28.60
N TYR A 395 3.27 -7.64 -27.37
CA TYR A 395 2.75 -8.56 -26.38
C TYR A 395 1.41 -9.16 -26.83
N TYR A 396 0.48 -8.32 -27.31
CA TYR A 396 -0.82 -8.76 -27.83
C TYR A 396 -0.65 -9.75 -29.00
N GLU A 397 0.18 -9.45 -29.98
CA GLU A 397 0.42 -10.34 -31.13
C GLU A 397 1.02 -11.70 -30.72
N ARG A 398 1.76 -11.74 -29.59
CA ARG A 398 2.40 -12.96 -29.10
C ARG A 398 1.47 -13.82 -28.24
N PHE A 399 0.68 -13.21 -27.35
CA PHE A 399 -0.06 -13.92 -26.30
C PHE A 399 -1.58 -13.83 -26.46
N ASN A 400 -2.08 -12.95 -27.32
CA ASN A 400 -3.50 -12.75 -27.62
C ASN A 400 -4.37 -12.65 -26.36
N PRO A 401 -4.07 -11.76 -25.37
CA PRO A 401 -4.91 -11.57 -24.21
C PRO A 401 -6.28 -11.01 -24.60
N GLU A 402 -7.31 -11.31 -23.82
CA GLU A 402 -8.69 -10.83 -24.06
C GLU A 402 -8.79 -9.30 -23.98
N LEU A 403 -8.02 -8.69 -23.10
CA LEU A 403 -8.02 -7.26 -22.85
C LEU A 403 -6.58 -6.74 -22.72
N CYS A 404 -6.28 -5.66 -23.45
CA CYS A 404 -5.08 -4.86 -23.23
C CYS A 404 -5.48 -3.47 -22.80
N VAL A 405 -4.79 -2.91 -21.80
CA VAL A 405 -5.06 -1.57 -21.31
C VAL A 405 -3.84 -0.68 -21.48
N ARG A 406 -4.07 0.53 -21.99
CA ARG A 406 -3.14 1.63 -21.88
C ARG A 406 -3.74 2.66 -20.95
N THR A 407 -3.01 3.08 -19.92
CA THR A 407 -3.43 4.19 -19.07
C THR A 407 -2.65 5.44 -19.39
N SER A 408 -3.34 6.57 -19.57
CA SER A 408 -2.76 7.84 -20.02
C SER A 408 -3.59 9.05 -19.59
N MET A 409 -3.14 10.26 -19.89
CA MET A 409 -3.94 11.49 -19.71
C MET A 409 -5.03 11.69 -20.79
N ALA A 410 -5.13 10.80 -21.77
CA ALA A 410 -6.21 10.85 -22.77
C ALA A 410 -7.52 10.30 -22.17
N ASP A 411 -8.63 10.65 -22.81
CA ASP A 411 -9.95 10.18 -22.42
C ASP A 411 -10.11 8.67 -22.61
N TYR A 412 -11.11 8.10 -21.96
CA TYR A 412 -11.49 6.70 -22.18
C TYR A 412 -11.81 6.45 -23.66
N LYS A 413 -11.24 5.39 -24.20
CA LYS A 413 -11.50 4.98 -25.58
C LYS A 413 -11.24 3.49 -25.74
N GLU A 414 -12.19 2.80 -26.34
CA GLU A 414 -12.00 1.45 -26.87
C GLU A 414 -11.53 1.53 -28.32
N ASP A 415 -10.47 0.81 -28.65
CA ASP A 415 -9.86 0.84 -29.98
C ASP A 415 -9.42 -0.58 -30.40
N GLY A 416 -10.41 -1.40 -30.72
CA GLY A 416 -10.22 -2.79 -31.11
C GLY A 416 -9.63 -3.65 -30.00
N TRP A 417 -8.33 -3.96 -30.08
CA TRP A 417 -7.62 -4.83 -29.14
C TRP A 417 -7.17 -4.15 -27.85
N ILE A 418 -7.31 -2.82 -27.73
CA ILE A 418 -6.80 -2.02 -26.63
C ILE A 418 -7.84 -1.03 -26.12
N VAL A 419 -7.89 -0.88 -24.81
CA VAL A 419 -8.66 0.16 -24.13
C VAL A 419 -7.69 1.23 -23.59
N ASN A 420 -7.96 2.51 -23.85
CA ASN A 420 -7.31 3.61 -23.16
C ASN A 420 -8.13 3.98 -21.91
N LEU A 421 -7.57 3.73 -20.74
CA LEU A 421 -8.16 4.08 -19.45
C LEU A 421 -7.49 5.36 -18.93
N PRO A 422 -8.24 6.43 -18.57
CA PRO A 422 -7.63 7.60 -17.98
C PRO A 422 -6.85 7.27 -16.70
N LEU A 423 -5.67 7.88 -16.50
CA LEU A 423 -4.81 7.64 -15.33
C LEU A 423 -5.55 7.78 -13.99
N TYR A 424 -6.42 8.77 -13.88
CA TYR A 424 -7.21 9.03 -12.68
C TYR A 424 -8.34 7.99 -12.43
N SER A 425 -8.55 7.06 -13.37
CA SER A 425 -9.50 5.93 -13.24
C SER A 425 -8.78 4.57 -13.17
N VAL A 426 -7.48 4.54 -12.92
CA VAL A 426 -6.67 3.31 -12.97
C VAL A 426 -7.10 2.26 -11.94
N ASP A 427 -7.72 2.66 -10.84
CA ASP A 427 -8.30 1.77 -9.83
C ASP A 427 -9.43 0.88 -10.40
N GLN A 428 -10.04 1.26 -11.53
CA GLN A 428 -11.09 0.47 -12.18
C GLN A 428 -10.55 -0.79 -12.90
N LEU A 429 -9.23 -0.93 -13.03
CA LEU A 429 -8.58 -2.14 -13.57
C LEU A 429 -8.94 -3.41 -12.77
N SER A 430 -9.11 -3.30 -11.46
CA SER A 430 -9.51 -4.43 -10.61
C SER A 430 -10.93 -4.92 -10.83
N LYS A 431 -11.72 -4.16 -11.60
CA LYS A 431 -13.13 -4.47 -11.87
C LYS A 431 -13.40 -4.74 -13.36
N MET A 432 -12.37 -4.78 -14.18
CA MET A 432 -12.45 -5.14 -15.61
C MET A 432 -12.40 -6.64 -15.77
#